data_37e655d88bbc582ac42b188cb36d9f78
#
_entry.id   37e655d88bbc582ac42b188cb36d9f78
#
_cell.length_a   1.000
_cell.length_b   1.000
_cell.length_c   1.000
_cell.angle_alpha   90.00
_cell.angle_beta   90.00
_cell.angle_gamma   90.00
#
_symmetry.space_group_name_H-M   'P 1'
#
loop_
_entity.id
_entity.type
_entity.pdbx_description
1 polymer ?
#
loop_
_entity_poly.entity_id
_entity_poly.type
_entity_poly.pdbx_seq_one_letter_code
_entity_poly.pdbx_strand_id
1 'polypeptide(L)'
;MCLTEPNAGTDLGLLRTRAVPQPDGTYSISGTKIFISGGEQDLTENVMHLVLARMPNSPPGVKGISLFIVPKFIPDASGAVGPRNAVTCGSIEHKLGIHGNSTCTMNFDGATGWLLGEAERGLAGMFVQMNYMRVMVGVIAIGVMEAAYQKALAYAKGRLQGRVAGARSSNQSADPIAGHADVRRMLLTQKANVEGARALALWASQLSDLQRLHPDAARRAEAGELL
;
A
#
# COMPACT_ATOMS: atom_id res chain seq x y z
N MET A 1 -1.93 8.64 1.35
CA MET A 1 -0.57 8.90 1.89
C MET A 1 0.25 9.63 0.84
N CYS A 2 0.79 10.80 1.18
CA CYS A 2 1.56 11.65 0.27
C CYS A 2 3.00 11.76 0.79
N LEU A 3 3.86 10.83 0.37
CA LEU A 3 5.26 10.73 0.81
C LEU A 3 6.21 11.16 -0.32
N THR A 4 6.16 10.42 -1.43
CA THR A 4 7.11 10.49 -2.55
C THR A 4 7.03 11.81 -3.29
N GLU A 5 8.18 12.38 -3.60
CA GLU A 5 8.36 13.57 -4.44
C GLU A 5 9.20 13.24 -5.67
N PRO A 6 9.21 14.07 -6.71
CA PRO A 6 10.05 13.86 -7.90
C PRO A 6 11.54 13.66 -7.58
N ASN A 7 12.00 14.22 -6.48
CA ASN A 7 13.40 14.17 -6.03
C ASN A 7 13.63 13.30 -4.77
N ALA A 8 12.59 12.71 -4.20
CA ALA A 8 12.66 11.98 -2.94
C ALA A 8 11.71 10.76 -2.98
N GLY A 9 12.26 9.58 -3.25
CA GLY A 9 11.54 8.30 -3.20
C GLY A 9 11.81 7.57 -1.89
N THR A 10 12.70 6.58 -1.92
CA THR A 10 13.08 5.81 -0.72
C THR A 10 13.74 6.68 0.34
N ASP A 11 14.61 7.62 -0.07
CA ASP A 11 15.22 8.58 0.85
C ASP A 11 14.30 9.79 1.06
N LEU A 12 13.39 9.68 2.02
CA LEU A 12 12.51 10.77 2.44
C LEU A 12 13.26 11.92 3.14
N GLY A 13 14.52 11.71 3.51
CA GLY A 13 15.38 12.78 4.05
C GLY A 13 15.56 13.96 3.09
N LEU A 14 15.36 13.73 1.79
CA LEU A 14 15.46 14.75 0.71
C LEU A 14 14.15 15.48 0.40
N LEU A 15 13.08 15.18 1.11
CA LEU A 15 11.74 15.75 0.95
C LEU A 15 11.78 17.29 1.03
N ARG A 16 11.12 17.97 0.08
CA ARG A 16 11.11 19.43 -0.09
C ARG A 16 9.76 20.08 0.20
N THR A 17 8.67 19.32 0.28
CA THR A 17 7.35 19.85 0.65
C THR A 17 7.46 20.60 1.99
N ARG A 18 6.90 21.82 2.04
CA ARG A 18 6.98 22.72 3.19
C ARG A 18 5.62 22.87 3.84
N ALA A 19 5.63 23.07 5.16
CA ALA A 19 4.47 23.39 5.97
C ALA A 19 4.80 24.65 6.78
N VAL A 20 4.18 25.77 6.43
CA VAL A 20 4.43 27.06 7.08
C VAL A 20 3.26 27.34 8.05
N PRO A 21 3.53 27.50 9.37
CA PRO A 21 2.48 27.75 10.35
C PRO A 21 1.75 29.07 10.06
N GLN A 22 0.44 29.10 10.30
CA GLN A 22 -0.44 30.24 10.14
C GLN A 22 -0.93 30.76 11.50
N PRO A 23 -1.36 32.04 11.61
CA PRO A 23 -1.82 32.61 12.88
C PRO A 23 -3.06 31.92 13.49
N ASP A 24 -3.86 31.25 12.68
CA ASP A 24 -5.07 30.53 13.06
C ASP A 24 -4.83 29.08 13.55
N GLY A 25 -3.54 28.67 13.65
CA GLY A 25 -3.16 27.34 14.07
C GLY A 25 -3.13 26.30 12.93
N THR A 26 -3.48 26.68 11.71
CA THR A 26 -3.32 25.86 10.52
C THR A 26 -1.90 25.96 9.94
N TYR A 27 -1.66 25.22 8.87
CA TYR A 27 -0.40 25.25 8.11
C TYR A 27 -0.69 25.46 6.63
N SER A 28 0.10 26.29 5.98
CA SER A 28 0.14 26.41 4.52
C SER A 28 1.11 25.37 3.96
N ILE A 29 0.58 24.40 3.22
CA ILE A 29 1.34 23.27 2.67
C ILE A 29 1.63 23.56 1.20
N SER A 30 2.94 23.49 0.81
CA SER A 30 3.37 23.72 -0.56
C SER A 30 4.40 22.68 -1.00
N GLY A 31 4.15 22.06 -2.17
CA GLY A 31 5.00 21.05 -2.78
C GLY A 31 4.25 20.12 -3.71
N THR A 32 4.98 19.22 -4.36
CA THR A 32 4.42 18.23 -5.30
C THR A 32 4.73 16.83 -4.81
N LYS A 33 3.71 15.99 -4.76
CA LYS A 33 3.79 14.57 -4.41
C LYS A 33 3.41 13.73 -5.62
N ILE A 34 4.17 12.65 -5.87
CA ILE A 34 3.95 11.76 -7.01
C ILE A 34 3.62 10.34 -6.55
N PHE A 35 3.02 9.57 -7.44
CA PHE A 35 2.59 8.18 -7.20
C PHE A 35 1.55 8.05 -6.07
N ILE A 36 0.65 9.03 -5.95
CA ILE A 36 -0.35 9.05 -4.88
C ILE A 36 -1.58 8.24 -5.31
N SER A 37 -1.70 7.03 -4.77
CA SER A 37 -2.85 6.16 -5.00
C SER A 37 -4.12 6.77 -4.43
N GLY A 38 -5.17 6.89 -5.26
CA GLY A 38 -6.43 7.50 -4.89
C GLY A 38 -6.30 8.98 -4.50
N GLY A 39 -5.28 9.68 -5.04
CA GLY A 39 -5.03 11.10 -4.73
C GLY A 39 -6.17 12.03 -5.14
N GLU A 40 -6.90 11.67 -6.20
CA GLU A 40 -8.12 12.35 -6.65
C GLU A 40 -9.18 11.31 -7.00
N GLN A 41 -10.40 11.51 -6.52
CA GLN A 41 -11.55 10.65 -6.78
C GLN A 41 -12.85 11.39 -6.39
N ASP A 42 -14.00 10.85 -6.84
CA ASP A 42 -15.35 11.38 -6.61
C ASP A 42 -16.30 10.35 -5.95
N LEU A 43 -15.76 9.24 -5.43
CA LEU A 43 -16.52 8.19 -4.75
C LEU A 43 -16.97 8.60 -3.34
N THR A 44 -16.32 9.60 -2.76
CA THR A 44 -16.62 10.16 -1.44
C THR A 44 -16.72 11.68 -1.53
N GLU A 45 -17.44 12.30 -0.62
CA GLU A 45 -17.63 13.75 -0.57
C GLU A 45 -16.31 14.51 -0.40
N ASN A 46 -15.33 13.93 0.29
CA ASN A 46 -14.03 14.53 0.51
C ASN A 46 -12.89 13.51 0.43
N VAL A 47 -11.67 13.98 0.22
CA VAL A 47 -10.44 13.20 0.27
C VAL A 47 -9.51 13.81 1.31
N MET A 48 -9.09 13.00 2.28
CA MET A 48 -8.14 13.41 3.32
C MET A 48 -6.74 12.93 2.96
N HIS A 49 -5.84 13.87 2.64
CA HIS A 49 -4.45 13.56 2.34
C HIS A 49 -3.61 13.57 3.61
N LEU A 50 -2.90 12.48 3.88
CA LEU A 50 -1.85 12.42 4.90
C LEU A 50 -0.53 12.81 4.23
N VAL A 51 -0.02 14.00 4.54
CA VAL A 51 1.11 14.62 3.83
C VAL A 51 2.31 14.76 4.74
N LEU A 52 3.47 14.21 4.30
CA LEU A 52 4.74 14.47 4.94
C LEU A 52 5.33 15.78 4.42
N ALA A 53 5.66 16.69 5.33
CA ALA A 53 6.23 17.99 5.01
C ALA A 53 7.22 18.45 6.09
N ARG A 54 8.02 19.46 5.77
CA ARG A 54 8.95 20.10 6.70
C ARG A 54 8.44 21.45 7.14
N MET A 55 8.56 21.72 8.42
CA MET A 55 8.36 23.06 8.96
C MET A 55 9.64 23.90 8.83
N PRO A 56 9.52 25.24 8.90
CA PRO A 56 10.69 26.13 9.02
C PRO A 56 11.56 25.74 10.23
N ASN A 57 12.86 25.76 10.06
CA ASN A 57 13.85 25.47 11.09
C ASN A 57 13.87 24.02 11.63
N SER A 58 13.11 23.11 11.03
CA SER A 58 13.19 21.67 11.36
C SER A 58 14.58 21.11 11.01
N PRO A 59 15.08 20.13 11.79
CA PRO A 59 16.37 19.51 11.53
C PRO A 59 16.41 18.83 10.15
N PRO A 60 17.60 18.72 9.53
CA PRO A 60 17.75 18.04 8.24
C PRO A 60 17.49 16.54 8.36
N GLY A 61 17.28 15.90 7.22
CA GLY A 61 17.05 14.45 7.14
C GLY A 61 15.66 14.06 7.64
N VAL A 62 15.48 12.79 7.95
CA VAL A 62 14.18 12.22 8.32
C VAL A 62 13.63 12.72 9.66
N LYS A 63 14.51 13.20 10.55
CA LYS A 63 14.12 13.70 11.87
C LYS A 63 13.36 15.02 11.86
N GLY A 64 13.40 15.77 10.75
CA GLY A 64 12.68 17.04 10.60
C GLY A 64 11.37 16.92 9.85
N ILE A 65 10.84 15.71 9.65
CA ILE A 65 9.61 15.48 8.90
C ILE A 65 8.42 15.41 9.86
N SER A 66 7.39 16.21 9.57
CA SER A 66 6.11 16.23 10.28
C SER A 66 5.01 15.69 9.38
N LEU A 67 3.90 15.26 9.99
CA LEU A 67 2.73 14.71 9.30
C LEU A 67 1.57 15.70 9.40
N PHE A 68 0.90 15.92 8.26
CA PHE A 68 -0.23 16.83 8.17
C PHE A 68 -1.44 16.14 7.56
N ILE A 69 -2.63 16.49 8.04
CA ILE A 69 -3.91 16.24 7.37
C ILE A 69 -4.21 17.42 6.46
N VAL A 70 -4.45 17.15 5.17
CA VAL A 70 -4.76 18.15 4.16
C VAL A 70 -5.99 17.66 3.38
N PRO A 71 -7.18 18.21 3.63
CA PRO A 71 -8.39 17.81 2.91
C PRO A 71 -8.45 18.40 1.50
N LYS A 72 -9.13 17.72 0.59
CA LYS A 72 -9.49 18.24 -0.75
C LYS A 72 -10.44 19.41 -0.67
N PHE A 73 -11.42 19.34 0.23
CA PHE A 73 -12.33 20.42 0.58
C PHE A 73 -12.19 20.72 2.07
N ILE A 74 -12.05 22.01 2.42
CA ILE A 74 -11.88 22.42 3.82
C ILE A 74 -13.21 22.21 4.54
N PRO A 75 -13.28 21.37 5.59
CA PRO A 75 -14.52 21.18 6.33
C PRO A 75 -14.89 22.47 7.09
N ASP A 76 -16.17 22.75 7.20
CA ASP A 76 -16.68 23.82 8.06
C ASP A 76 -16.70 23.40 9.55
N ALA A 77 -17.14 24.28 10.43
CA ALA A 77 -17.20 24.03 11.87
C ALA A 77 -18.15 22.87 12.26
N SER A 78 -19.08 22.49 11.41
CA SER A 78 -19.97 21.33 11.60
C SER A 78 -19.36 20.02 11.06
N GLY A 79 -18.24 20.10 10.34
CA GLY A 79 -17.62 18.98 9.64
C GLY A 79 -18.18 18.73 8.23
N ALA A 80 -19.11 19.58 7.76
CA ALA A 80 -19.62 19.50 6.40
C ALA A 80 -18.58 19.94 5.36
N VAL A 81 -18.77 19.52 4.11
CA VAL A 81 -17.90 19.86 2.99
C VAL A 81 -17.98 21.36 2.70
N GLY A 82 -16.87 22.06 2.88
CA GLY A 82 -16.73 23.50 2.63
C GLY A 82 -16.05 23.80 1.29
N PRO A 83 -15.32 24.92 1.19
CA PRO A 83 -14.68 25.35 -0.05
C PRO A 83 -13.54 24.41 -0.48
N ARG A 84 -13.25 24.42 -1.78
CA ARG A 84 -12.11 23.69 -2.35
C ARG A 84 -10.80 24.21 -1.75
N ASN A 85 -9.98 23.27 -1.26
CA ASN A 85 -8.62 23.58 -0.82
C ASN A 85 -7.67 23.72 -2.02
N ALA A 86 -6.52 24.36 -1.83
CA ALA A 86 -5.48 24.52 -2.84
C ALA A 86 -4.70 23.21 -3.08
N VAL A 87 -5.44 22.13 -3.34
CA VAL A 87 -4.94 20.80 -3.68
C VAL A 87 -5.46 20.42 -5.05
N THR A 88 -4.55 20.13 -5.99
CA THR A 88 -4.91 19.78 -7.37
C THR A 88 -4.23 18.51 -7.83
N CYS A 89 -4.92 17.72 -8.65
CA CYS A 89 -4.32 16.61 -9.38
C CYS A 89 -3.68 17.17 -10.66
N GLY A 90 -2.36 17.09 -10.77
CA GLY A 90 -1.59 17.56 -11.93
C GLY A 90 -1.59 16.55 -13.06
N SER A 91 -1.55 15.26 -12.75
CA SER A 91 -1.59 14.16 -13.73
C SER A 91 -1.98 12.85 -13.07
N ILE A 92 -2.39 11.89 -13.93
CA ILE A 92 -2.67 10.51 -13.54
C ILE A 92 -1.68 9.61 -14.29
N GLU A 93 -1.06 8.67 -13.58
CA GLU A 93 -0.09 7.74 -14.13
C GLU A 93 -0.74 6.73 -15.09
N HIS A 94 -0.10 6.48 -16.22
CA HIS A 94 -0.41 5.36 -17.09
C HIS A 94 0.33 4.11 -16.55
N LYS A 95 -0.42 3.13 -16.07
CA LYS A 95 0.11 1.97 -15.33
C LYS A 95 0.02 0.68 -16.11
N LEU A 96 0.85 -0.30 -15.74
CA LEU A 96 0.80 -1.66 -16.28
C LEU A 96 -0.45 -2.42 -15.80
N GLY A 97 -0.97 -2.11 -14.61
CA GLY A 97 -2.14 -2.74 -14.00
C GLY A 97 -2.81 -1.84 -12.97
N ILE A 98 -3.85 -2.34 -12.32
CA ILE A 98 -4.66 -1.61 -11.32
C ILE A 98 -5.21 -0.30 -11.93
N HIS A 99 -5.78 -0.41 -13.14
CA HIS A 99 -6.27 0.75 -13.91
C HIS A 99 -7.49 1.43 -13.27
N GLY A 100 -8.26 0.70 -12.47
CA GLY A 100 -9.44 1.23 -11.78
C GLY A 100 -9.13 2.14 -10.57
N ASN A 101 -7.86 2.33 -10.22
CA ASN A 101 -7.44 3.24 -9.17
C ASN A 101 -6.54 4.33 -9.76
N SER A 102 -6.87 5.60 -9.53
CA SER A 102 -6.03 6.73 -9.94
C SER A 102 -4.73 6.73 -9.15
N THR A 103 -3.61 6.87 -9.83
CA THR A 103 -2.29 7.13 -9.21
C THR A 103 -1.86 8.51 -9.66
N CYS A 104 -1.90 9.47 -8.74
CA CYS A 104 -1.88 10.89 -9.05
C CYS A 104 -0.54 11.54 -8.74
N THR A 105 -0.22 12.57 -9.51
CA THR A 105 0.67 13.66 -9.07
C THR A 105 -0.19 14.72 -8.39
N MET A 106 0.05 14.95 -7.10
CA MET A 106 -0.71 15.92 -6.30
C MET A 106 0.12 17.18 -6.06
N ASN A 107 -0.44 18.33 -6.43
CA ASN A 107 0.15 19.63 -6.17
C ASN A 107 -0.57 20.30 -5.00
N PHE A 108 0.22 20.75 -4.03
CA PHE A 108 -0.21 21.54 -2.88
C PHE A 108 0.35 22.95 -3.08
N ASP A 109 -0.53 23.92 -3.26
CA ASP A 109 -0.17 25.29 -3.61
C ASP A 109 -0.66 26.27 -2.53
N GLY A 110 -0.01 26.18 -1.36
CA GLY A 110 -0.46 26.88 -0.17
C GLY A 110 -1.70 26.24 0.47
N ALA A 111 -1.88 24.93 0.31
CA ALA A 111 -3.04 24.22 0.81
C ALA A 111 -3.13 24.28 2.34
N THR A 112 -4.33 24.52 2.86
CA THR A 112 -4.60 24.49 4.30
C THR A 112 -4.51 23.08 4.83
N GLY A 113 -3.72 22.89 5.90
CA GLY A 113 -3.57 21.60 6.59
C GLY A 113 -3.39 21.77 8.08
N TRP A 114 -3.51 20.66 8.81
CA TRP A 114 -3.35 20.59 10.26
C TRP A 114 -2.28 19.59 10.62
N LEU A 115 -1.45 19.92 11.62
CA LEU A 115 -0.46 19.01 12.16
C LEU A 115 -1.15 17.78 12.77
N LEU A 116 -0.73 16.59 12.40
CA LEU A 116 -1.21 15.34 12.96
C LEU A 116 -0.13 14.71 13.86
N GLY A 117 -0.41 14.63 15.14
CA GLY A 117 0.54 14.15 16.15
C GLY A 117 1.58 15.22 16.52
N GLU A 118 2.78 14.79 16.90
CA GLU A 118 3.86 15.68 17.32
C GLU A 118 4.68 16.16 16.12
N ALA A 119 5.17 17.39 16.23
CA ALA A 119 6.13 17.96 15.28
C ALA A 119 7.38 17.07 15.18
N GLU A 120 7.94 16.95 13.96
CA GLU A 120 9.18 16.21 13.68
C GLU A 120 9.11 14.70 13.95
N ARG A 121 7.90 14.18 14.20
CA ARG A 121 7.62 12.74 14.35
C ARG A 121 6.70 12.19 13.24
N GLY A 122 6.67 12.86 12.11
CA GLY A 122 5.74 12.53 11.03
C GLY A 122 5.92 11.13 10.45
N LEU A 123 7.15 10.60 10.39
CA LEU A 123 7.39 9.23 9.96
C LEU A 123 6.78 8.22 10.92
N ALA A 124 6.94 8.40 12.23
CA ALA A 124 6.34 7.49 13.23
C ALA A 124 4.82 7.44 13.08
N GLY A 125 4.17 8.61 12.90
CA GLY A 125 2.74 8.69 12.65
C GLY A 125 2.32 8.02 11.33
N MET A 126 3.08 8.22 10.24
CA MET A 126 2.82 7.60 8.94
C MET A 126 3.00 6.07 8.98
N PHE A 127 3.96 5.56 9.75
CA PHE A 127 4.21 4.13 9.89
C PHE A 127 3.04 3.36 10.52
N VAL A 128 2.20 4.00 11.32
CA VAL A 128 0.97 3.39 11.83
C VAL A 128 0.09 2.90 10.67
N GLN A 129 -0.13 3.74 9.66
CA GLN A 129 -0.88 3.36 8.46
C GLN A 129 -0.07 2.41 7.56
N MET A 130 1.22 2.64 7.38
CA MET A 130 2.07 1.82 6.51
C MET A 130 2.16 0.37 6.99
N ASN A 131 2.26 0.13 8.29
CA ASN A 131 2.31 -1.23 8.83
C ASN A 131 1.02 -1.98 8.53
N TYR A 132 -0.13 -1.34 8.69
CA TYR A 132 -1.42 -1.92 8.29
C TYR A 132 -1.47 -2.22 6.79
N MET A 133 -1.05 -1.28 5.95
CA MET A 133 -1.04 -1.46 4.49
C MET A 133 -0.09 -2.57 4.03
N ARG A 134 1.02 -2.81 4.72
CA ARG A 134 1.95 -3.93 4.39
C ARG A 134 1.26 -5.28 4.47
N VAL A 135 0.48 -5.54 5.50
CA VAL A 135 -0.31 -6.78 5.63
C VAL A 135 -1.33 -6.89 4.49
N MET A 136 -2.04 -5.80 4.19
CA MET A 136 -3.03 -5.78 3.10
C MET A 136 -2.41 -6.05 1.73
N VAL A 137 -1.24 -5.48 1.43
CA VAL A 137 -0.51 -5.73 0.17
C VAL A 137 -0.06 -7.20 0.10
N GLY A 138 0.36 -7.80 1.22
CA GLY A 138 0.64 -9.23 1.30
C GLY A 138 -0.56 -10.09 0.90
N VAL A 139 -1.75 -9.76 1.39
CA VAL A 139 -3.01 -10.47 1.04
C VAL A 139 -3.34 -10.30 -0.45
N ILE A 140 -3.14 -9.11 -1.02
CA ILE A 140 -3.32 -8.88 -2.47
C ILE A 140 -2.38 -9.80 -3.28
N ALA A 141 -1.10 -9.89 -2.88
CA ALA A 141 -0.13 -10.77 -3.55
C ALA A 141 -0.56 -12.23 -3.52
N ILE A 142 -1.07 -12.73 -2.38
CA ILE A 142 -1.60 -14.09 -2.25
C ILE A 142 -2.78 -14.31 -3.20
N GLY A 143 -3.70 -13.35 -3.32
CA GLY A 143 -4.82 -13.43 -4.26
C GLY A 143 -4.36 -13.57 -5.72
N VAL A 144 -3.35 -12.81 -6.13
CA VAL A 144 -2.76 -12.91 -7.48
C VAL A 144 -2.06 -14.25 -7.69
N MET A 145 -1.28 -14.73 -6.70
CA MET A 145 -0.62 -16.04 -6.74
C MET A 145 -1.64 -17.18 -6.87
N GLU A 146 -2.73 -17.15 -6.10
CA GLU A 146 -3.81 -18.14 -6.15
C GLU A 146 -4.48 -18.15 -7.53
N ALA A 147 -4.83 -16.99 -8.08
CA ALA A 147 -5.46 -16.88 -9.39
C ALA A 147 -4.54 -17.42 -10.51
N ALA A 148 -3.23 -17.15 -10.43
CA ALA A 148 -2.24 -17.67 -11.36
C ALA A 148 -2.14 -19.20 -11.28
N TYR A 149 -2.07 -19.76 -10.06
CA TYR A 149 -2.04 -21.20 -9.83
C TYR A 149 -3.28 -21.90 -10.37
N GLN A 150 -4.47 -21.40 -10.10
CA GLN A 150 -5.73 -21.98 -10.56
C GLN A 150 -5.80 -22.01 -12.10
N LYS A 151 -5.40 -20.92 -12.76
CA LYS A 151 -5.32 -20.86 -14.22
C LYS A 151 -4.32 -21.86 -14.79
N ALA A 152 -3.13 -21.91 -14.21
CA ALA A 152 -2.08 -22.84 -14.63
C ALA A 152 -2.53 -24.31 -14.48
N LEU A 153 -3.17 -24.64 -13.35
CA LEU A 153 -3.68 -25.98 -13.07
C LEU A 153 -4.80 -26.38 -14.05
N ALA A 154 -5.76 -25.47 -14.29
CA ALA A 154 -6.84 -25.73 -15.24
C ALA A 154 -6.32 -25.95 -16.66
N TYR A 155 -5.39 -25.10 -17.11
CA TYR A 155 -4.74 -25.25 -18.41
C TYR A 155 -3.97 -26.58 -18.50
N ALA A 156 -3.17 -26.92 -17.50
CA ALA A 156 -2.36 -28.13 -17.50
C ALA A 156 -3.20 -29.43 -17.51
N LYS A 157 -4.40 -29.39 -16.91
CA LYS A 157 -5.35 -30.51 -16.95
C LYS A 157 -6.02 -30.66 -18.31
N GLY A 158 -6.28 -29.58 -19.02
CA GLY A 158 -6.97 -29.59 -20.32
C GLY A 158 -6.04 -29.73 -21.53
N ARG A 159 -4.80 -29.26 -21.44
CA ARG A 159 -3.83 -29.29 -22.55
C ARG A 159 -3.26 -30.69 -22.70
N LEU A 160 -3.49 -31.29 -23.88
CA LEU A 160 -2.90 -32.58 -24.26
C LEU A 160 -1.61 -32.36 -25.03
N GLN A 161 -0.51 -33.03 -24.63
CA GLN A 161 0.74 -33.02 -25.40
C GLN A 161 1.71 -34.11 -24.91
N GLY A 162 2.19 -34.93 -25.86
CA GLY A 162 3.10 -36.01 -25.58
C GLY A 162 2.48 -37.14 -24.75
N ARG A 163 3.30 -38.08 -24.32
CA ARG A 163 2.96 -39.20 -23.42
C ARG A 163 3.66 -39.07 -22.09
N VAL A 164 2.96 -39.30 -21.03
CA VAL A 164 3.54 -39.33 -19.68
C VAL A 164 4.27 -40.63 -19.49
N ALA A 165 5.53 -40.57 -19.04
CA ALA A 165 6.33 -41.75 -18.80
C ALA A 165 5.68 -42.64 -17.72
N GLY A 166 5.52 -43.94 -18.04
CA GLY A 166 4.90 -44.92 -17.14
C GLY A 166 3.37 -44.85 -17.03
N ALA A 167 2.71 -43.96 -17.79
CA ALA A 167 1.24 -43.93 -17.83
C ALA A 167 0.69 -45.16 -18.56
N ARG A 168 -0.50 -45.63 -18.11
CA ARG A 168 -1.26 -46.66 -18.83
C ARG A 168 -1.70 -46.12 -20.19
N SER A 169 -1.70 -46.96 -21.22
CA SER A 169 -2.19 -46.58 -22.55
C SER A 169 -3.63 -46.07 -22.44
N SER A 170 -3.85 -44.87 -22.93
CA SER A 170 -5.17 -44.29 -23.10
C SER A 170 -5.57 -44.25 -24.58
N ASN A 171 -6.86 -44.24 -24.88
CA ASN A 171 -7.36 -44.11 -26.23
C ASN A 171 -7.22 -42.68 -26.81
N GLN A 172 -6.68 -41.75 -26.01
CA GLN A 172 -6.39 -40.38 -26.44
C GLN A 172 -5.07 -40.30 -27.21
N SER A 173 -4.98 -39.33 -28.13
CA SER A 173 -3.78 -39.09 -28.96
C SER A 173 -2.55 -38.62 -28.14
N ALA A 174 -2.79 -37.99 -26.99
CA ALA A 174 -1.77 -37.48 -26.06
C ALA A 174 -2.33 -37.44 -24.64
N ASP A 175 -1.46 -37.25 -23.66
CA ASP A 175 -1.85 -37.12 -22.25
C ASP A 175 -1.93 -35.66 -21.82
N PRO A 176 -2.70 -35.32 -20.75
CA PRO A 176 -2.69 -34.00 -20.15
C PRO A 176 -1.28 -33.63 -19.67
N ILE A 177 -0.84 -32.41 -19.93
CA ILE A 177 0.51 -31.98 -19.52
C ILE A 177 0.71 -31.96 -18.00
N ALA A 178 -0.36 -31.90 -17.24
CA ALA A 178 -0.32 -32.03 -15.78
C ALA A 178 0.32 -33.35 -15.30
N GLY A 179 0.35 -34.38 -16.13
CA GLY A 179 1.00 -35.68 -15.82
C GLY A 179 2.51 -35.66 -15.95
N HIS A 180 3.10 -34.75 -16.73
CA HIS A 180 4.55 -34.67 -16.91
C HIS A 180 5.27 -34.21 -15.64
N ALA A 181 6.40 -34.81 -15.32
CA ALA A 181 7.09 -34.60 -14.07
C ALA A 181 7.48 -33.16 -13.82
N ASP A 182 7.99 -32.45 -14.84
CA ASP A 182 8.39 -31.03 -14.70
C ASP A 182 7.19 -30.09 -14.52
N VAL A 183 6.10 -30.31 -15.26
CA VAL A 183 4.85 -29.54 -15.09
C VAL A 183 4.28 -29.75 -13.68
N ARG A 184 4.29 -31.00 -13.20
CA ARG A 184 3.87 -31.31 -11.80
C ARG A 184 4.74 -30.58 -10.78
N ARG A 185 6.06 -30.56 -10.96
CA ARG A 185 6.98 -29.83 -10.11
C ARG A 185 6.63 -28.36 -10.07
N MET A 186 6.40 -27.71 -11.23
CA MET A 186 6.02 -26.30 -11.32
C MET A 186 4.68 -26.01 -10.59
N LEU A 187 3.67 -26.85 -10.79
CA LEU A 187 2.37 -26.72 -10.13
C LEU A 187 2.47 -26.92 -8.62
N LEU A 188 3.24 -27.90 -8.16
CA LEU A 188 3.47 -28.13 -6.72
C LEU A 188 4.23 -26.99 -6.07
N THR A 189 5.23 -26.42 -6.76
CA THR A 189 5.95 -25.23 -6.27
C THR A 189 5.00 -24.04 -6.10
N GLN A 190 4.15 -23.76 -7.11
CA GLN A 190 3.16 -22.69 -7.01
C GLN A 190 2.20 -22.93 -5.84
N LYS A 191 1.65 -24.15 -5.72
CA LYS A 191 0.73 -24.51 -4.62
C LYS A 191 1.40 -24.33 -3.26
N ALA A 192 2.60 -24.83 -3.07
CA ALA A 192 3.33 -24.71 -1.80
C ALA A 192 3.57 -23.25 -1.43
N ASN A 193 3.95 -22.40 -2.40
CA ASN A 193 4.16 -20.96 -2.16
C ASN A 193 2.87 -20.26 -1.79
N VAL A 194 1.75 -20.55 -2.46
CA VAL A 194 0.45 -19.94 -2.14
C VAL A 194 -0.03 -20.33 -0.74
N GLU A 195 0.02 -21.61 -0.40
CA GLU A 195 -0.42 -22.11 0.91
C GLU A 195 0.49 -21.61 2.04
N GLY A 196 1.81 -21.62 1.83
CA GLY A 196 2.78 -21.10 2.78
C GLY A 196 2.63 -19.59 3.01
N ALA A 197 2.45 -18.81 1.94
CA ALA A 197 2.21 -17.38 2.05
C ALA A 197 0.90 -17.06 2.78
N ARG A 198 -0.16 -17.86 2.54
CA ARG A 198 -1.44 -17.73 3.26
C ARG A 198 -1.29 -18.01 4.75
N ALA A 199 -0.59 -19.08 5.11
CA ALA A 199 -0.32 -19.41 6.50
C ALA A 199 0.49 -18.29 7.19
N LEU A 200 1.51 -17.75 6.51
CA LEU A 200 2.30 -16.63 7.01
C LEU A 200 1.47 -15.37 7.22
N ALA A 201 0.58 -15.02 6.26
CA ALA A 201 -0.28 -13.84 6.39
C ALA A 201 -1.27 -13.97 7.55
N LEU A 202 -1.86 -15.16 7.77
CA LEU A 202 -2.75 -15.42 8.91
C LEU A 202 -1.98 -15.33 10.23
N TRP A 203 -0.77 -15.88 10.29
CA TRP A 203 0.07 -15.78 11.48
C TRP A 203 0.49 -14.34 11.78
N ALA A 204 0.92 -13.56 10.78
CA ALA A 204 1.24 -12.15 10.95
C ALA A 204 0.01 -11.33 11.40
N SER A 205 -1.18 -11.63 10.87
CA SER A 205 -2.43 -11.00 11.33
C SER A 205 -2.73 -11.33 12.79
N GLN A 206 -2.54 -12.58 13.20
CA GLN A 206 -2.69 -13.01 14.60
C GLN A 206 -1.70 -12.28 15.52
N LEU A 207 -0.42 -12.17 15.11
CA LEU A 207 0.58 -11.43 15.87
C LEU A 207 0.21 -9.95 16.03
N SER A 208 -0.34 -9.33 14.96
CA SER A 208 -0.83 -7.94 15.01
C SER A 208 -1.96 -7.77 16.03
N ASP A 209 -2.89 -8.72 16.10
CA ASP A 209 -3.96 -8.70 17.10
C ASP A 209 -3.41 -8.91 18.52
N LEU A 210 -2.50 -9.86 18.71
CA LEU A 210 -1.86 -10.11 20.01
C LEU A 210 -1.09 -8.89 20.49
N GLN A 211 -0.30 -8.24 19.63
CA GLN A 211 0.44 -7.03 19.96
C GLN A 211 -0.46 -5.90 20.47
N ARG A 212 -1.66 -5.77 19.91
CA ARG A 212 -2.59 -4.68 20.23
C ARG A 212 -3.54 -4.99 21.37
N LEU A 213 -4.04 -6.22 21.46
CA LEU A 213 -5.21 -6.58 22.25
C LEU A 213 -4.91 -7.54 23.41
N HIS A 214 -3.76 -8.21 23.43
CA HIS A 214 -3.48 -9.18 24.48
C HIS A 214 -3.38 -8.49 25.87
N PRO A 215 -4.02 -9.01 26.92
CA PRO A 215 -4.01 -8.39 28.25
C PRO A 215 -2.60 -8.34 28.89
N ASP A 216 -1.78 -9.35 28.65
CA ASP A 216 -0.41 -9.43 29.16
C ASP A 216 0.56 -8.58 28.32
N ALA A 217 1.27 -7.66 28.97
CA ALA A 217 2.23 -6.77 28.32
C ALA A 217 3.45 -7.50 27.74
N ALA A 218 3.91 -8.59 28.37
CA ALA A 218 5.03 -9.38 27.86
C ALA A 218 4.66 -10.07 26.54
N ARG A 219 3.46 -10.61 26.44
CA ARG A 219 2.94 -11.20 25.19
C ARG A 219 2.75 -10.17 24.08
N ARG A 220 2.34 -8.94 24.40
CA ARG A 220 2.29 -7.86 23.41
C ARG A 220 3.67 -7.52 22.86
N ALA A 221 4.68 -7.45 23.74
CA ALA A 221 6.06 -7.18 23.36
C ALA A 221 6.63 -8.29 22.47
N GLU A 222 6.48 -9.56 22.87
CA GLU A 222 6.90 -10.74 22.08
C GLU A 222 6.28 -10.74 20.68
N ALA A 223 4.98 -10.49 20.59
CA ALA A 223 4.28 -10.42 19.30
C ALA A 223 4.80 -9.26 18.42
N GLY A 224 5.16 -8.13 19.02
CA GLY A 224 5.74 -6.99 18.32
C GLY A 224 7.15 -7.22 17.79
N GLU A 225 7.95 -8.05 18.44
CA GLU A 225 9.29 -8.44 17.97
C GLU A 225 9.27 -9.39 16.77
N LEU A 226 8.17 -10.15 16.61
CA LEU A 226 8.00 -11.11 15.52
C LEU A 226 7.36 -10.48 14.26
N LEU A 227 6.83 -9.26 14.35
CA LEU A 227 6.22 -8.51 13.25
C LEU A 227 7.23 -7.59 12.56
#